data_16ad469bf1d02ae6de50c6cf30d1457e
#
_entry.id   16ad469bf1d02ae6de50c6cf30d1457e
#
_cell.length_a   1.000
_cell.length_b   1.000
_cell.length_c   1.000
_cell.angle_alpha   90.00
_cell.angle_beta   90.00
_cell.angle_gamma   90.00
#
_symmetry.space_group_name_H-M   'P 1'
#
loop_
_entity.id
_entity.type
_entity.pdbx_description
1 polymer ?
#
loop_
_entity_poly.entity_id
_entity_poly.type
_entity_poly.pdbx_seq_one_letter_code
_entity_poly.pdbx_strand_id
1 'polypeptide(L)'
;MANKEAICLNNFFTNKMKVDGELGWYSREINGSTGYHWQFRPDNSGVYEMVEEIDLHPSTEATGVPGRVIWKFQAKREGKGKAMFELYPPSGNEPTEKVLVEFEVRG
;
A
#
# COMPACT_ATOMS: atom_id res chain seq x y z
N MET A 1 -7.25 25.64 9.94
CA MET A 1 -6.23 24.89 9.20
C MET A 1 -6.74 23.49 8.92
N ALA A 2 -6.85 23.16 7.68
CA ALA A 2 -7.36 21.83 7.32
C ALA A 2 -6.25 20.80 7.45
N ASN A 3 -6.47 19.83 8.29
CA ASN A 3 -5.62 18.65 8.30
C ASN A 3 -6.01 17.80 7.10
N LYS A 4 -5.06 17.57 6.22
CA LYS A 4 -5.30 16.67 5.11
C LYS A 4 -5.31 15.27 5.65
N GLU A 5 -6.48 14.69 5.73
CA GLU A 5 -6.59 13.30 6.14
C GLU A 5 -6.19 12.39 4.98
N ALA A 6 -5.44 11.35 5.30
CA ALA A 6 -5.09 10.37 4.30
C ALA A 6 -6.34 9.55 3.94
N ILE A 7 -6.58 9.39 2.65
CA ILE A 7 -7.71 8.58 2.19
C ILE A 7 -7.35 7.11 2.20
N CYS A 8 -8.33 6.27 2.49
CA CYS A 8 -8.14 4.83 2.46
C CYS A 8 -8.22 4.35 1.02
N LEU A 9 -7.13 3.85 0.50
CA LEU A 9 -7.09 3.31 -0.86
C LEU A 9 -7.66 1.90 -0.89
N ASN A 10 -8.20 1.52 -2.03
CA ASN A 10 -8.72 0.18 -2.21
C ASN A 10 -8.27 -0.40 -3.55
N ASN A 11 -8.41 -1.72 -3.69
CA ASN A 11 -8.00 -2.42 -4.89
C ASN A 11 -9.19 -2.84 -5.77
N PHE A 12 -10.38 -2.33 -5.49
CA PHE A 12 -11.58 -2.65 -6.26
C PHE A 12 -11.94 -1.57 -7.28
N PHE A 13 -11.57 -0.33 -7.00
CA PHE A 13 -11.91 0.82 -7.83
C PHE A 13 -10.68 1.68 -8.02
N THR A 14 -10.70 2.52 -9.07
CA THR A 14 -9.66 3.53 -9.23
C THR A 14 -9.77 4.56 -8.10
N ASN A 15 -8.68 4.78 -7.40
CA ASN A 15 -8.63 5.75 -6.30
C ASN A 15 -8.35 7.13 -6.85
N LYS A 16 -9.20 8.10 -6.51
CA LYS A 16 -9.06 9.48 -6.99
C LYS A 16 -8.38 10.32 -5.93
N MET A 17 -7.30 10.99 -6.32
CA MET A 17 -6.53 11.83 -5.44
C MET A 17 -6.30 13.19 -6.08
N LYS A 18 -5.99 14.18 -5.26
CA LYS A 18 -5.69 15.52 -5.73
C LYS A 18 -4.18 15.75 -5.76
N VAL A 19 -3.72 16.47 -6.76
CA VAL A 19 -2.29 16.69 -7.01
C VAL A 19 -1.63 17.59 -5.97
N ASP A 20 -2.40 18.20 -5.08
CA ASP A 20 -1.89 19.11 -4.07
C ASP A 20 -1.14 18.43 -2.91
N GLY A 21 -0.72 17.20 -3.11
CA GLY A 21 0.01 16.46 -2.10
C GLY A 21 -0.88 15.60 -1.21
N GLU A 22 -2.10 15.32 -1.65
CA GLU A 22 -3.01 14.48 -0.89
C GLU A 22 -2.38 13.12 -0.62
N LEU A 23 -2.60 12.62 0.60
CA LEU A 23 -2.06 11.34 1.03
C LEU A 23 -3.11 10.25 0.95
N GLY A 24 -2.67 9.07 0.57
CA GLY A 24 -3.50 7.88 0.61
C GLY A 24 -2.74 6.76 1.28
N TRP A 25 -3.47 5.84 1.90
CA TRP A 25 -2.84 4.68 2.53
C TRP A 25 -3.54 3.40 2.11
N TYR A 26 -2.76 2.33 2.04
CA TYR A 26 -3.26 0.99 1.73
C TYR A 26 -2.63 0.01 2.72
N SER A 27 -3.41 -0.96 3.17
CA SER A 27 -2.89 -1.90 4.15
C SER A 27 -3.33 -3.32 3.84
N ARG A 28 -2.49 -4.27 4.25
CA ARG A 28 -2.79 -5.69 4.15
C ARG A 28 -2.37 -6.38 5.43
N GLU A 29 -3.10 -7.42 5.81
CA GLU A 29 -2.70 -8.24 6.94
C GLU A 29 -1.53 -9.13 6.54
N ILE A 30 -0.67 -9.40 7.49
CA ILE A 30 0.43 -10.32 7.31
C ILE A 30 0.59 -11.17 8.55
N ASN A 31 0.72 -12.48 8.35
CA ASN A 31 1.00 -13.39 9.45
C ASN A 31 2.50 -13.61 9.51
N GLY A 32 3.17 -12.87 10.39
CA GLY A 32 4.62 -12.92 10.50
C GLY A 32 5.17 -14.27 10.93
N SER A 33 4.35 -15.11 11.56
CA SER A 33 4.82 -16.43 11.98
C SER A 33 4.97 -17.40 10.81
N THR A 34 4.40 -17.07 9.64
CA THR A 34 4.49 -17.93 8.46
C THR A 34 5.65 -17.54 7.54
N GLY A 35 6.29 -16.40 7.79
CA GLY A 35 7.38 -15.92 6.94
C GLY A 35 6.94 -15.31 5.62
N TYR A 36 5.65 -15.19 5.38
CA TYR A 36 5.17 -14.49 4.20
C TYR A 36 5.46 -13.01 4.31
N HIS A 37 5.73 -12.36 3.18
CA HIS A 37 5.97 -10.91 3.17
C HIS A 37 5.42 -10.28 1.91
N TRP A 38 5.00 -9.02 2.03
CA TRP A 38 4.51 -8.22 0.92
C TRP A 38 5.63 -7.40 0.31
N GLN A 39 5.63 -7.29 -1.02
CA GLN A 39 6.52 -6.40 -1.73
C GLN A 39 5.71 -5.43 -2.57
N PHE A 40 6.11 -4.16 -2.52
CA PHE A 40 5.51 -3.11 -3.31
C PHE A 40 6.34 -2.91 -4.59
N ARG A 41 5.63 -2.81 -5.71
CA ARG A 41 6.28 -2.52 -6.99
C ARG A 41 5.63 -1.29 -7.62
N PRO A 42 6.38 -0.20 -7.77
CA PRO A 42 5.89 1.01 -8.44
C PRO A 42 5.84 0.81 -9.94
N ASP A 43 5.01 1.60 -10.61
CA ASP A 43 4.91 1.58 -12.06
C ASP A 43 5.79 2.63 -12.73
N ASN A 44 6.49 3.44 -11.94
CA ASN A 44 7.38 4.50 -12.42
C ASN A 44 6.65 5.59 -13.23
N SER A 45 5.35 5.74 -13.01
CA SER A 45 4.57 6.78 -13.69
C SER A 45 4.89 8.19 -13.20
N GLY A 46 5.39 8.31 -11.96
CA GLY A 46 5.63 9.61 -11.35
C GLY A 46 4.36 10.29 -10.84
N VAL A 47 3.22 9.64 -10.96
CA VAL A 47 1.93 10.19 -10.52
C VAL A 47 1.84 10.20 -8.99
N TYR A 48 2.47 9.23 -8.36
CA TYR A 48 2.48 9.09 -6.90
C TYR A 48 3.87 8.72 -6.41
N GLU A 49 4.07 8.88 -5.12
CA GLU A 49 5.31 8.46 -4.47
C GLU A 49 4.95 7.75 -3.17
N MET A 50 5.58 6.62 -2.89
CA MET A 50 5.43 5.97 -1.59
C MET A 50 6.31 6.72 -0.59
N VAL A 51 5.68 7.30 0.42
CA VAL A 51 6.40 8.14 1.38
C VAL A 51 6.68 7.43 2.69
N GLU A 52 5.96 6.34 2.97
CA GLU A 52 6.16 5.62 4.21
C GLU A 52 5.66 4.19 4.10
N GLU A 53 6.37 3.27 4.73
CA GLU A 53 5.93 1.89 4.90
C GLU A 53 6.03 1.56 6.39
N ILE A 54 4.93 1.09 6.96
CA ILE A 54 4.85 0.82 8.39
C ILE A 54 4.49 -0.64 8.60
N ASP A 55 5.32 -1.35 9.36
CA ASP A 55 5.02 -2.72 9.77
C ASP A 55 4.49 -2.68 11.20
N LEU A 56 3.23 -3.07 11.36
CA LEU A 56 2.60 -3.15 12.67
C LEU A 56 2.60 -4.60 13.13
N HIS A 57 3.33 -4.86 14.20
CA HIS A 57 3.34 -6.16 14.83
C HIS A 57 2.42 -6.15 16.05
N PRO A 58 1.72 -7.25 16.33
CA PRO A 58 0.89 -7.29 17.52
C PRO A 58 1.76 -7.15 18.76
N SER A 59 1.28 -6.38 19.72
CA SER A 59 2.00 -6.11 20.96
C SER A 59 1.93 -7.29 21.94
N THR A 60 1.15 -8.32 21.63
CA THR A 60 1.03 -9.49 22.47
C THR A 60 1.79 -10.66 21.85
N GLU A 61 2.26 -11.55 22.68
CA GLU A 61 2.91 -12.77 22.22
C GLU A 61 1.91 -13.86 21.81
N ALA A 62 0.63 -13.50 21.73
CA ALA A 62 -0.39 -14.45 21.35
C ALA A 62 -0.16 -14.95 19.94
N THR A 63 -0.09 -16.27 19.78
CA THR A 63 0.04 -16.88 18.48
C THR A 63 -1.25 -16.69 17.69
N GLY A 64 -1.12 -16.45 16.38
CA GLY A 64 -2.26 -16.31 15.50
C GLY A 64 -2.82 -14.91 15.38
N VAL A 65 -2.25 -13.93 16.08
CA VAL A 65 -2.66 -12.52 15.89
C VAL A 65 -1.89 -11.96 14.69
N PRO A 66 -2.60 -11.58 13.62
CA PRO A 66 -1.92 -11.07 12.44
C PRO A 66 -1.34 -9.68 12.66
N GLY A 67 -0.20 -9.41 12.05
CA GLY A 67 0.31 -8.07 11.91
C GLY A 67 -0.33 -7.38 10.72
N ARG A 68 0.12 -6.18 10.44
CA ARG A 68 -0.39 -5.42 9.30
C ARG A 68 0.73 -4.56 8.73
N VAL A 69 0.80 -4.49 7.43
CA VAL A 69 1.70 -3.56 6.75
C VAL A 69 0.86 -2.45 6.13
N ILE A 70 1.31 -1.22 6.27
CA ILE A 70 0.62 -0.04 5.77
C ILE A 70 1.59 0.72 4.87
N TRP A 71 1.14 1.04 3.66
CA TRP A 71 1.90 1.88 2.74
C TRP A 71 1.19 3.21 2.57
N LYS A 72 1.94 4.30 2.68
CA LYS A 72 1.41 5.65 2.48
C LYS A 72 1.97 6.22 1.19
N PHE A 73 1.09 6.82 0.41
CA PHE A 73 1.41 7.39 -0.88
C PHE A 73 1.02 8.86 -0.93
N GLN A 74 1.78 9.64 -1.66
CA GLN A 74 1.48 11.04 -1.88
C GLN A 74 1.29 11.27 -3.38
N ALA A 75 0.21 11.98 -3.72
CA ALA A 75 -0.03 12.38 -5.11
C ALA A 75 0.99 13.42 -5.53
N LYS A 76 1.65 13.21 -6.68
CA LYS A 76 2.74 14.06 -7.13
C LYS A 76 2.40 14.87 -8.38
N ARG A 77 1.68 14.28 -9.32
CA ARG A 77 1.30 14.97 -10.55
C ARG A 77 0.05 14.34 -11.14
N GLU A 78 -0.61 15.08 -12.02
CA GLU A 78 -1.80 14.58 -12.69
C GLU A 78 -1.48 13.40 -13.57
N GLY A 79 -2.40 12.46 -13.64
CA GLY A 79 -2.29 11.29 -14.48
C GLY A 79 -2.84 10.05 -13.81
N LYS A 80 -2.60 8.93 -14.45
CA LYS A 80 -3.02 7.63 -13.94
C LYS A 80 -1.80 6.81 -13.59
N GLY A 81 -1.84 6.15 -12.43
CA GLY A 81 -0.76 5.29 -11.99
C GLY A 81 -1.29 4.04 -11.35
N LYS A 82 -0.39 3.09 -11.14
CA LYS A 82 -0.73 1.80 -10.55
C LYS A 82 0.34 1.40 -9.55
N ALA A 83 -0.08 0.78 -8.45
CA ALA A 83 0.83 0.20 -7.49
C ALA A 83 0.51 -1.29 -7.39
N MET A 84 1.53 -2.12 -7.55
CA MET A 84 1.38 -3.57 -7.44
C MET A 84 1.92 -4.02 -6.10
N PHE A 85 1.16 -4.88 -5.41
CA PHE A 85 1.59 -5.48 -4.15
C PHE A 85 1.59 -6.99 -4.34
N GLU A 86 2.71 -7.61 -4.02
CA GLU A 86 2.89 -9.05 -4.21
C GLU A 86 3.23 -9.72 -2.90
N LEU A 87 2.54 -10.81 -2.60
CA LEU A 87 2.78 -11.59 -1.39
C LEU A 87 3.63 -12.80 -1.73
N TYR A 88 4.79 -12.88 -1.11
CA TYR A 88 5.74 -13.96 -1.33
C TYR A 88 5.79 -14.93 -0.15
N PRO A 89 5.81 -16.23 -0.41
CA PRO A 89 6.02 -17.20 0.66
C PRO A 89 7.48 -17.20 1.11
N PRO A 90 7.79 -17.77 2.28
CA PRO A 90 9.14 -17.70 2.84
C PRO A 90 10.21 -18.38 1.99
N SER A 91 9.84 -19.37 1.19
CA SER A 91 10.81 -20.11 0.38
C SER A 91 10.53 -20.05 -1.11
N GLY A 92 9.58 -19.18 -1.53
CA GLY A 92 9.17 -19.12 -2.93
C GLY A 92 9.76 -17.95 -3.68
N ASN A 93 9.99 -18.14 -4.97
CA ASN A 93 10.45 -17.09 -5.86
C ASN A 93 9.28 -16.43 -6.60
N GLU A 94 8.08 -16.97 -6.44
CA GLU A 94 6.90 -16.45 -7.10
C GLU A 94 5.85 -16.01 -6.07
N PRO A 95 5.16 -14.91 -6.32
CA PRO A 95 4.13 -14.47 -5.40
C PRO A 95 2.93 -15.40 -5.42
N THR A 96 2.33 -15.58 -4.24
CA THR A 96 1.10 -16.35 -4.11
C THR A 96 -0.14 -15.50 -4.29
N GLU A 97 0.02 -14.18 -4.17
CA GLU A 97 -1.09 -13.24 -4.33
C GLU A 97 -0.55 -11.94 -4.93
N LYS A 98 -1.32 -11.35 -5.82
CA LYS A 98 -1.01 -10.04 -6.40
C LYS A 98 -2.22 -9.15 -6.27
N VAL A 99 -1.99 -7.91 -5.82
CA VAL A 99 -3.05 -6.92 -5.66
C VAL A 99 -2.64 -5.67 -6.41
N LEU A 100 -3.55 -5.13 -7.21
CA LEU A 100 -3.31 -3.92 -7.98
C LEU A 100 -4.14 -2.77 -7.42
N VAL A 101 -3.49 -1.67 -7.10
CA VAL A 101 -4.15 -0.45 -6.65
C VAL A 101 -3.96 0.61 -7.73
N GLU A 102 -5.07 1.11 -8.27
CA GLU A 102 -5.02 2.11 -9.34
C GLU A 102 -5.30 3.50 -8.80
N PHE A 103 -4.57 4.47 -9.33
CA PHE A 103 -4.68 5.87 -8.94
C PHE A 103 -5.08 6.72 -10.14
N GLU A 104 -5.93 7.71 -9.88
CA GLU A 104 -6.18 8.79 -10.82
C GLU A 104 -5.98 10.09 -10.06
N VAL A 105 -4.93 10.83 -10.44
CA VAL A 105 -4.59 12.08 -9.77
C VAL A 105 -5.04 13.24 -10.64
N ARG A 106 -5.80 14.15 -10.05
CA ARG A 106 -6.33 15.33 -10.74
C ARG A 106 -5.85 16.60 -10.07
N GLY A 107 -5.77 17.64 -10.89
CA GLY A 107 -5.40 18.97 -10.42
C GLY A 107 -6.51 19.70 -9.66
#